data_48808368135807bd4032e6d7be881421
#
_entry.id   48808368135807bd4032e6d7be881421
#
_cell.length_a   1.000
_cell.length_b   1.000
_cell.length_c   1.000
_cell.angle_alpha   90.00
_cell.angle_beta   90.00
_cell.angle_gamma   90.00
#
_symmetry.space_group_name_H-M   'P 1'
#
loop_
_entity.id
_entity.type
_entity.pdbx_description
1 polymer ?
#
loop_
_entity_poly.entity_id
_entity_poly.type
_entity_poly.pdbx_seq_one_letter_code
_entity_poly.pdbx_strand_id
1 'polypeptide(L)'
;TCPVGVATQDEELRKRFHGRSEYLVNFFTFLAQEVREHLAEMGFTRMDDIIGRTDLIERKSVELKSVEHMSVEHKSKAHIPNPKHALIDFTKMLARIDNSAAIRHVIDQDHGISTVKDVAIIDAARDAIEHEKEISLEYTIANTDRAIGAMLSGVIAKKQGARGLPEHTLNVKFKGSAGQSFGAFLVPGVNFKLEGEANDYLGKGLSGGRIAVLPPIRSNFEADKNTIAGNTLLYGATSGEVYINGRVGERFAVRNSGAVAVVEGVGDPVSYTH
;
A
#
# COMPACT_ATOMS: atom_id res chain seq x y z
N THR A 1 -4.07 -11.41 17.69
CA THR A 1 -3.34 -12.67 17.41
C THR A 1 -3.81 -13.20 16.06
N CYS A 2 -2.90 -13.27 15.07
CA CYS A 2 -3.21 -13.88 13.78
C CYS A 2 -3.19 -15.41 13.90
N PRO A 3 -4.07 -16.12 13.17
CA PRO A 3 -3.98 -17.57 13.06
C PRO A 3 -2.62 -18.02 12.52
N VAL A 4 -2.13 -19.15 13.01
CA VAL A 4 -0.86 -19.72 12.53
C VAL A 4 -0.93 -20.00 11.04
N GLY A 5 0.07 -19.57 10.30
CA GLY A 5 0.18 -19.77 8.85
C GLY A 5 -0.31 -18.59 7.99
N VAL A 6 -1.01 -17.60 8.56
CA VAL A 6 -1.49 -16.42 7.80
C VAL A 6 -0.39 -15.41 7.53
N ALA A 7 0.42 -15.09 8.55
CA ALA A 7 1.41 -14.01 8.50
C ALA A 7 2.85 -14.53 8.54
N THR A 8 3.11 -15.67 7.91
CA THR A 8 4.44 -16.28 7.88
C THR A 8 4.83 -16.68 6.46
N GLN A 9 6.13 -16.68 6.16
CA GLN A 9 6.70 -17.23 4.93
C GLN A 9 7.21 -18.67 5.12
N ASP A 10 7.25 -19.16 6.37
CA ASP A 10 7.63 -20.54 6.68
C ASP A 10 6.62 -21.53 6.09
N GLU A 11 7.09 -22.45 5.25
CA GLU A 11 6.23 -23.38 4.51
C GLU A 11 5.47 -24.34 5.43
N GLU A 12 6.10 -24.81 6.52
CA GLU A 12 5.46 -25.73 7.47
C GLU A 12 4.37 -25.04 8.29
N LEU A 13 4.61 -23.77 8.66
CA LEU A 13 3.60 -22.98 9.35
C LEU A 13 2.44 -22.59 8.42
N ARG A 14 2.71 -22.33 7.14
CA ARG A 14 1.66 -22.03 6.14
C ARG A 14 0.70 -23.20 5.93
N LYS A 15 1.17 -24.44 6.02
CA LYS A 15 0.33 -25.64 5.93
C LYS A 15 -0.73 -25.73 7.05
N ARG A 16 -0.53 -25.02 8.16
CA ARG A 16 -1.48 -24.97 9.29
C ARG A 16 -2.64 -24.00 9.05
N PHE A 17 -2.57 -23.21 7.99
CA PHE A 17 -3.67 -22.31 7.62
C PHE A 17 -4.72 -23.06 6.79
N HIS A 18 -5.93 -23.19 7.35
CA HIS A 18 -7.04 -23.91 6.73
C HIS A 18 -8.08 -22.99 6.06
N GLY A 19 -7.74 -21.71 5.87
CA GLY A 19 -8.61 -20.76 5.16
C GLY A 19 -8.81 -21.16 3.70
N ARG A 20 -10.04 -20.95 3.21
CA ARG A 20 -10.41 -21.18 1.81
C ARG A 20 -11.02 -19.91 1.24
N SER A 21 -10.80 -19.67 -0.04
CA SER A 21 -11.36 -18.52 -0.77
C SER A 21 -12.90 -18.53 -0.73
N GLU A 22 -13.52 -19.72 -0.75
CA GLU A 22 -14.96 -19.89 -0.72
C GLU A 22 -15.58 -19.35 0.59
N TYR A 23 -14.86 -19.45 1.71
CA TYR A 23 -15.34 -18.89 2.98
C TYR A 23 -15.44 -17.37 2.91
N LEU A 24 -14.49 -16.73 2.24
CA LEU A 24 -14.49 -15.27 2.06
C LEU A 24 -15.61 -14.86 1.10
N VAL A 25 -15.79 -15.58 0.00
CA VAL A 25 -16.88 -15.34 -0.94
C VAL A 25 -18.24 -15.47 -0.23
N ASN A 26 -18.45 -16.52 0.54
CA ASN A 26 -19.67 -16.73 1.31
C ASN A 26 -19.90 -15.63 2.34
N PHE A 27 -18.85 -15.23 3.06
CA PHE A 27 -18.94 -14.15 4.05
C PHE A 27 -19.43 -12.85 3.40
N PHE A 28 -18.82 -12.44 2.28
CA PHE A 28 -19.25 -11.21 1.60
C PHE A 28 -20.63 -11.34 0.95
N THR A 29 -21.01 -12.53 0.49
CA THR A 29 -22.34 -12.77 -0.03
C THR A 29 -23.41 -12.61 1.07
N PHE A 30 -23.15 -13.17 2.25
CA PHE A 30 -24.06 -13.00 3.39
C PHE A 30 -24.11 -11.56 3.88
N LEU A 31 -22.98 -10.90 3.95
CA LEU A 31 -22.91 -9.49 4.31
C LEU A 31 -23.71 -8.62 3.32
N ALA A 32 -23.56 -8.86 2.02
CA ALA A 32 -24.34 -8.15 1.02
C ALA A 32 -25.84 -8.40 1.15
N GLN A 33 -26.25 -9.64 1.50
CA GLN A 33 -27.64 -9.97 1.75
C GLN A 33 -28.19 -9.24 2.99
N GLU A 34 -27.43 -9.21 4.08
CA GLU A 34 -27.81 -8.48 5.29
C GLU A 34 -27.98 -6.98 5.01
N VAL A 35 -27.07 -6.38 4.25
CA VAL A 35 -27.20 -4.98 3.81
C VAL A 35 -28.47 -4.76 2.99
N ARG A 36 -28.84 -5.70 2.09
CA ARG A 36 -30.08 -5.61 1.30
C ARG A 36 -31.33 -5.66 2.19
N GLU A 37 -31.32 -6.50 3.21
CA GLU A 37 -32.43 -6.61 4.16
C GLU A 37 -32.62 -5.31 4.95
N HIS A 38 -31.53 -4.75 5.46
CA HIS A 38 -31.57 -3.45 6.14
C HIS A 38 -32.02 -2.30 5.22
N LEU A 39 -31.58 -2.27 3.96
CA LEU A 39 -32.07 -1.29 3.00
C LEU A 39 -33.58 -1.43 2.79
N ALA A 40 -34.07 -2.66 2.65
CA ALA A 40 -35.50 -2.92 2.46
C ALA A 40 -36.33 -2.51 3.69
N GLU A 41 -35.83 -2.79 4.91
CA GLU A 41 -36.45 -2.34 6.16
C GLU A 41 -36.57 -0.81 6.25
N MET A 42 -35.56 -0.10 5.76
CA MET A 42 -35.56 1.37 5.67
C MET A 42 -36.36 1.93 4.49
N GLY A 43 -36.90 1.08 3.60
CA GLY A 43 -37.65 1.49 2.43
C GLY A 43 -36.80 1.90 1.24
N PHE A 44 -35.52 1.52 1.18
CA PHE A 44 -34.61 1.83 0.09
C PHE A 44 -34.30 0.60 -0.77
N THR A 45 -34.06 0.81 -2.06
CA THR A 45 -33.71 -0.26 -3.00
C THR A 45 -32.25 -0.26 -3.41
N ARG A 46 -31.54 0.85 -3.19
CA ARG A 46 -30.15 1.06 -3.63
C ARG A 46 -29.32 1.71 -2.54
N MET A 47 -28.04 1.31 -2.44
CA MET A 47 -27.06 1.97 -1.56
C MET A 47 -26.94 3.48 -1.86
N ASP A 48 -26.99 3.86 -3.13
CA ASP A 48 -26.89 5.24 -3.55
C ASP A 48 -27.99 6.15 -2.97
N ASP A 49 -29.12 5.58 -2.58
CA ASP A 49 -30.25 6.31 -2.03
C ASP A 49 -30.02 6.77 -0.59
N ILE A 50 -29.08 6.12 0.13
CA ILE A 50 -28.74 6.46 1.51
C ILE A 50 -27.39 7.13 1.68
N ILE A 51 -26.52 7.12 0.66
CA ILE A 51 -25.21 7.78 0.73
C ILE A 51 -25.40 9.29 0.95
N GLY A 52 -24.71 9.83 1.97
CA GLY A 52 -24.77 11.26 2.32
C GLY A 52 -26.09 11.73 2.94
N ARG A 53 -27.04 10.83 3.20
CA ARG A 53 -28.33 11.12 3.84
C ARG A 53 -28.16 11.25 5.36
N THR A 54 -27.48 12.32 5.80
CA THR A 54 -27.26 12.58 7.23
C THR A 54 -28.56 12.87 7.99
N ASP A 55 -29.62 13.23 7.28
CA ASP A 55 -30.98 13.38 7.79
C ASP A 55 -31.61 12.07 8.28
N LEU A 56 -31.07 10.92 7.87
CA LEU A 56 -31.50 9.60 8.34
C LEU A 56 -30.77 9.13 9.61
N ILE A 57 -29.81 9.90 10.08
CA ILE A 57 -29.00 9.57 11.25
C ILE A 57 -29.53 10.32 12.45
N GLU A 58 -30.01 9.60 13.43
CA GLU A 58 -30.43 10.14 14.71
C GLU A 58 -29.53 9.60 15.83
N ARG A 59 -29.17 10.49 16.74
CA ARG A 59 -28.45 10.10 17.94
C ARG A 59 -29.40 9.26 18.83
N LYS A 60 -29.02 8.03 19.12
CA LYS A 60 -29.76 7.19 20.06
C LYS A 60 -29.81 7.87 21.42
N SER A 61 -31.02 8.24 21.87
CA SER A 61 -31.23 8.73 23.22
C SER A 61 -30.88 7.62 24.20
N VAL A 62 -29.99 7.90 25.12
CA VAL A 62 -29.70 6.99 26.22
C VAL A 62 -30.77 7.20 27.27
N GLU A 63 -31.80 6.37 27.26
CA GLU A 63 -32.74 6.32 28.39
C GLU A 63 -31.96 5.90 29.63
N LEU A 64 -31.80 6.81 30.57
CA LEU A 64 -31.44 6.51 31.95
C LEU A 64 -32.63 5.74 32.55
N LYS A 65 -32.70 4.43 32.30
CA LYS A 65 -33.58 3.57 33.09
C LYS A 65 -33.11 3.78 34.54
N SER A 66 -34.01 4.27 35.34
CA SER A 66 -33.79 4.52 36.77
C SER A 66 -33.18 3.25 37.40
N VAL A 67 -31.94 3.37 37.84
CA VAL A 67 -31.15 2.29 38.49
C VAL A 67 -31.78 1.91 39.85
N GLU A 68 -32.80 2.61 40.26
CA GLU A 68 -33.45 2.50 41.59
C GLU A 68 -34.15 1.14 41.85
N HIS A 69 -34.51 0.41 40.82
CA HIS A 69 -35.24 -0.87 40.97
C HIS A 69 -34.42 -2.11 40.54
N MET A 70 -33.11 -2.00 40.33
CA MET A 70 -32.28 -3.15 40.00
C MET A 70 -31.63 -3.78 41.23
N SER A 71 -31.63 -5.13 41.31
CA SER A 71 -30.93 -5.87 42.35
C SER A 71 -29.42 -5.59 42.31
N VAL A 72 -28.74 -5.76 43.42
CA VAL A 72 -27.31 -5.46 43.56
C VAL A 72 -26.42 -6.20 42.56
N GLU A 73 -26.78 -7.41 42.17
CA GLU A 73 -26.09 -8.23 41.14
C GLU A 73 -26.24 -7.67 39.73
N HIS A 74 -27.35 -7.01 39.41
CA HIS A 74 -27.58 -6.40 38.10
C HIS A 74 -26.98 -4.99 38.00
N LYS A 75 -26.75 -4.30 39.11
CA LYS A 75 -26.10 -2.99 39.16
C LYS A 75 -24.63 -3.05 38.73
N SER A 76 -23.94 -4.15 38.98
CA SER A 76 -22.53 -4.33 38.58
C SER A 76 -22.35 -4.58 37.07
N LYS A 77 -23.41 -4.96 36.35
CA LYS A 77 -23.41 -5.20 34.89
C LYS A 77 -24.18 -4.13 34.10
N ALA A 78 -24.84 -3.20 34.77
CA ALA A 78 -25.52 -2.11 34.09
C ALA A 78 -24.48 -1.17 33.48
N HIS A 79 -24.46 -1.08 32.16
CA HIS A 79 -23.64 -0.10 31.44
C HIS A 79 -24.20 1.29 31.76
N ILE A 80 -23.63 1.97 32.78
CA ILE A 80 -23.98 3.37 33.08
C ILE A 80 -23.47 4.20 31.90
N PRO A 81 -24.35 4.84 31.12
CA PRO A 81 -23.92 5.66 30.00
C PRO A 81 -22.99 6.75 30.51
N ASN A 82 -21.80 6.81 29.97
CA ASN A 82 -20.85 7.86 30.33
C ASN A 82 -21.48 9.22 29.98
N PRO A 83 -21.72 10.10 30.95
CA PRO A 83 -22.36 11.41 30.72
C PRO A 83 -21.61 12.25 29.68
N LYS A 84 -20.32 11.96 29.42
CA LYS A 84 -19.54 12.58 28.35
C LYS A 84 -20.14 12.35 26.97
N HIS A 85 -20.77 11.23 26.73
CA HIS A 85 -21.46 10.98 25.45
C HIS A 85 -22.61 11.95 25.20
N ALA A 86 -23.23 12.46 26.28
CA ALA A 86 -24.31 13.44 26.18
C ALA A 86 -23.84 14.83 25.72
N LEU A 87 -22.55 15.12 25.90
CA LEU A 87 -21.95 16.41 25.57
C LEU A 87 -21.44 16.51 24.13
N ILE A 88 -21.45 15.41 23.38
CA ILE A 88 -20.95 15.43 22.00
C ILE A 88 -22.02 16.01 21.09
N ASP A 89 -21.71 17.12 20.46
CA ASP A 89 -22.54 17.74 19.43
C ASP A 89 -22.10 17.28 18.03
N PHE A 90 -22.98 16.57 17.33
CA PHE A 90 -22.76 16.09 15.97
C PHE A 90 -23.30 17.03 14.89
N THR A 91 -23.91 18.15 15.26
CA THR A 91 -24.60 19.05 14.32
C THR A 91 -23.70 19.49 13.17
N LYS A 92 -22.46 19.90 13.48
CA LYS A 92 -21.50 20.33 12.45
C LYS A 92 -21.03 19.19 11.57
N MET A 93 -20.89 17.98 12.12
CA MET A 93 -20.44 16.80 11.38
C MET A 93 -21.54 16.27 10.44
N LEU A 94 -22.80 16.36 10.87
CA LEU A 94 -23.95 15.90 10.11
C LEU A 94 -24.57 16.99 9.23
N ALA A 95 -24.07 18.22 9.30
CA ALA A 95 -24.56 19.32 8.49
C ALA A 95 -24.31 19.05 6.99
N ARG A 96 -25.33 19.25 6.18
CA ARG A 96 -25.17 19.23 4.71
C ARG A 96 -24.58 20.56 4.27
N ILE A 97 -23.56 20.50 3.40
CA ILE A 97 -22.84 21.69 2.91
C ILE A 97 -23.73 22.49 1.96
N ASP A 98 -24.43 21.81 1.06
CA ASP A 98 -25.34 22.42 0.09
C ASP A 98 -26.43 21.39 -0.29
N ASN A 99 -27.68 21.84 -0.26
CA ASN A 99 -28.82 21.00 -0.63
C ASN A 99 -28.88 20.70 -2.13
N SER A 100 -28.23 21.49 -2.97
CA SER A 100 -28.14 21.30 -4.43
C SER A 100 -26.96 20.42 -4.85
N ALA A 101 -25.96 20.23 -3.96
CA ALA A 101 -24.79 19.44 -4.27
C ALA A 101 -25.11 17.94 -4.32
N ALA A 102 -24.47 17.22 -5.23
CA ALA A 102 -24.51 15.77 -5.24
C ALA A 102 -23.88 15.20 -3.97
N ILE A 103 -24.62 14.35 -3.27
CA ILE A 103 -24.18 13.71 -2.00
C ILE A 103 -23.53 12.35 -2.21
N ARG A 104 -23.39 11.93 -3.44
CA ARG A 104 -22.77 10.66 -3.84
C ARG A 104 -21.83 10.88 -5.02
N HIS A 105 -21.07 9.86 -5.35
CA HIS A 105 -20.21 9.87 -6.53
C HIS A 105 -21.05 9.99 -7.80
N VAL A 106 -20.85 11.07 -8.57
CA VAL A 106 -21.55 11.36 -9.83
C VAL A 106 -20.60 11.74 -10.97
N ILE A 107 -19.31 11.82 -10.69
CA ILE A 107 -18.26 12.22 -11.64
C ILE A 107 -17.11 11.25 -11.48
N ASP A 108 -16.63 10.70 -12.59
CA ASP A 108 -15.41 9.92 -12.60
C ASP A 108 -14.20 10.83 -12.34
N GLN A 109 -13.30 10.37 -11.48
CA GLN A 109 -12.06 11.08 -11.21
C GLN A 109 -11.01 10.68 -12.24
N ASP A 110 -10.36 11.67 -12.82
CA ASP A 110 -9.11 11.44 -13.52
C ASP A 110 -7.98 11.34 -12.49
N HIS A 111 -7.45 10.15 -12.31
CA HIS A 111 -6.32 9.88 -11.41
C HIS A 111 -4.96 10.18 -12.03
N GLY A 112 -4.93 10.69 -13.27
CA GLY A 112 -3.69 11.03 -13.98
C GLY A 112 -2.78 9.83 -14.28
N ILE A 113 -3.33 8.60 -14.24
CA ILE A 113 -2.54 7.36 -14.41
C ILE A 113 -1.92 7.29 -15.82
N SER A 114 -2.58 7.86 -16.82
CA SER A 114 -2.09 7.90 -18.20
C SER A 114 -0.83 8.77 -18.38
N THR A 115 -0.51 9.64 -17.43
CA THR A 115 0.61 10.59 -17.49
C THR A 115 1.79 10.20 -16.62
N VAL A 116 1.69 9.10 -15.85
CA VAL A 116 2.81 8.65 -15.03
C VAL A 116 3.97 8.15 -15.87
N LYS A 117 5.19 8.30 -15.36
CA LYS A 117 6.42 7.99 -16.09
C LYS A 117 6.52 6.54 -16.55
N ASP A 118 5.94 5.59 -15.81
CA ASP A 118 5.89 4.19 -16.20
C ASP A 118 5.23 3.97 -17.56
N VAL A 119 4.25 4.78 -17.96
CA VAL A 119 3.62 4.68 -19.29
C VAL A 119 4.64 4.92 -20.39
N ALA A 120 5.43 5.98 -20.28
CA ALA A 120 6.50 6.28 -21.25
C ALA A 120 7.59 5.19 -21.26
N ILE A 121 7.94 4.63 -20.10
CA ILE A 121 8.89 3.53 -19.99
C ILE A 121 8.34 2.26 -20.67
N ILE A 122 7.08 1.91 -20.43
CA ILE A 122 6.42 0.73 -21.03
C ILE A 122 6.39 0.86 -22.55
N ASP A 123 6.02 2.03 -23.07
CA ASP A 123 5.98 2.27 -24.52
C ASP A 123 7.38 2.15 -25.16
N ALA A 124 8.38 2.73 -24.54
CA ALA A 124 9.77 2.65 -25.02
C ALA A 124 10.38 1.24 -24.87
N ALA A 125 9.91 0.48 -23.88
CA ALA A 125 10.37 -0.90 -23.61
C ALA A 125 9.58 -1.96 -24.38
N ARG A 126 8.71 -1.62 -25.30
CA ARG A 126 7.82 -2.57 -25.98
C ARG A 126 8.57 -3.75 -26.59
N ASP A 127 9.65 -3.51 -27.29
CA ASP A 127 10.46 -4.57 -27.92
C ASP A 127 11.14 -5.49 -26.86
N ALA A 128 11.53 -4.95 -25.72
CA ALA A 128 12.02 -5.75 -24.61
C ALA A 128 10.92 -6.67 -24.04
N ILE A 129 9.71 -6.10 -23.85
CA ILE A 129 8.58 -6.82 -23.28
C ILE A 129 8.04 -7.88 -24.26
N GLU A 130 8.01 -7.55 -25.56
CA GLU A 130 7.39 -8.41 -26.58
C GLU A 130 8.35 -9.41 -27.21
N HIS A 131 9.59 -9.03 -27.37
CA HIS A 131 10.56 -9.79 -28.16
C HIS A 131 11.84 -10.09 -27.39
N GLU A 132 11.90 -9.79 -26.09
CA GLU A 132 13.06 -10.02 -25.22
C GLU A 132 14.35 -9.36 -25.75
N LYS A 133 14.22 -8.28 -26.54
CA LYS A 133 15.37 -7.53 -27.05
C LYS A 133 15.94 -6.66 -25.94
N GLU A 134 17.26 -6.61 -25.85
CA GLU A 134 17.97 -5.72 -24.93
C GLU A 134 17.67 -4.26 -25.28
N ILE A 135 17.17 -3.50 -24.29
CA ILE A 135 16.86 -2.07 -24.39
C ILE A 135 17.50 -1.31 -23.22
N SER A 136 18.10 -0.18 -23.54
CA SER A 136 18.64 0.77 -22.57
C SER A 136 17.93 2.12 -22.71
N LEU A 137 17.39 2.61 -21.60
CA LEU A 137 16.66 3.88 -21.53
C LEU A 137 17.29 4.81 -20.49
N GLU A 138 17.10 6.13 -20.66
CA GLU A 138 17.53 7.13 -19.68
C GLU A 138 16.43 8.16 -19.45
N TYR A 139 16.13 8.45 -18.17
CA TYR A 139 15.13 9.43 -17.74
C TYR A 139 15.63 10.30 -16.61
N THR A 140 15.14 11.53 -16.55
CA THR A 140 15.19 12.33 -15.32
C THR A 140 14.03 11.93 -14.42
N ILE A 141 14.23 11.97 -13.09
CA ILE A 141 13.24 11.62 -12.10
C ILE A 141 13.15 12.69 -11.01
N ALA A 142 11.95 12.94 -10.51
CA ALA A 142 11.65 13.83 -9.40
C ALA A 142 10.92 13.09 -8.29
N ASN A 143 10.92 13.64 -7.08
CA ASN A 143 10.26 13.02 -5.91
C ASN A 143 8.73 12.90 -6.04
N THR A 144 8.14 13.58 -7.02
CA THR A 144 6.74 13.41 -7.40
C THR A 144 6.48 12.16 -8.23
N ASP A 145 7.52 11.58 -8.84
CA ASP A 145 7.44 10.33 -9.60
C ASP A 145 7.49 9.15 -8.63
N ARG A 146 6.31 8.69 -8.21
CA ARG A 146 6.14 7.62 -7.23
C ARG A 146 5.92 6.27 -7.90
N ALA A 147 6.30 5.20 -7.20
CA ALA A 147 6.08 3.81 -7.59
C ALA A 147 6.57 3.45 -9.00
N ILE A 148 7.62 4.14 -9.48
CA ILE A 148 8.23 3.86 -10.77
C ILE A 148 8.69 2.41 -10.82
N GLY A 149 8.31 1.72 -11.90
CA GLY A 149 8.57 0.31 -12.13
C GLY A 149 7.41 -0.62 -11.73
N ALA A 150 6.44 -0.14 -10.95
CA ALA A 150 5.32 -0.98 -10.52
C ALA A 150 4.37 -1.34 -11.67
N MET A 151 3.97 -0.38 -12.49
CA MET A 151 3.13 -0.63 -13.67
C MET A 151 3.91 -1.43 -14.74
N LEU A 152 5.16 -1.07 -14.98
CA LEU A 152 6.05 -1.79 -15.88
C LEU A 152 6.13 -3.27 -15.47
N SER A 153 6.37 -3.54 -14.20
CA SER A 153 6.44 -4.90 -13.65
C SER A 153 5.12 -5.65 -13.82
N GLY A 154 3.99 -4.97 -13.61
CA GLY A 154 2.66 -5.53 -13.83
C GLY A 154 2.42 -5.95 -15.27
N VAL A 155 2.84 -5.12 -16.25
CA VAL A 155 2.73 -5.45 -17.68
C VAL A 155 3.61 -6.64 -18.04
N ILE A 156 4.87 -6.67 -17.58
CA ILE A 156 5.78 -7.78 -17.82
C ILE A 156 5.25 -9.06 -17.18
N ALA A 157 4.84 -9.02 -15.90
CA ALA A 157 4.31 -10.18 -15.19
C ALA A 157 3.03 -10.73 -15.82
N LYS A 158 2.15 -9.86 -16.33
CA LYS A 158 0.95 -10.30 -17.05
C LYS A 158 1.29 -11.10 -18.32
N LYS A 159 2.39 -10.76 -18.98
CA LYS A 159 2.82 -11.42 -20.23
C LYS A 159 3.73 -12.62 -20.00
N GLN A 160 4.72 -12.48 -19.13
CA GLN A 160 5.80 -13.45 -18.93
C GLN A 160 5.64 -14.30 -17.65
N GLY A 161 4.62 -14.00 -16.83
CA GLY A 161 4.43 -14.65 -15.53
C GLY A 161 5.55 -14.34 -14.55
N ALA A 162 5.76 -15.23 -13.59
CA ALA A 162 6.80 -15.09 -12.57
C ALA A 162 8.25 -15.16 -13.11
N ARG A 163 8.43 -15.69 -14.32
CA ARG A 163 9.74 -15.77 -14.99
C ARG A 163 10.33 -14.37 -15.25
N GLY A 164 9.48 -13.39 -15.55
CA GLY A 164 9.91 -12.08 -15.99
C GLY A 164 10.62 -12.12 -17.35
N LEU A 165 11.57 -11.21 -17.54
CA LEU A 165 12.42 -11.14 -18.73
C LEU A 165 13.77 -11.83 -18.48
N PRO A 166 14.51 -12.24 -19.53
CA PRO A 166 15.90 -12.65 -19.41
C PRO A 166 16.75 -11.56 -18.73
N GLU A 167 17.88 -11.97 -18.12
CA GLU A 167 18.80 -11.02 -17.49
C GLU A 167 19.24 -9.93 -18.47
N HIS A 168 19.38 -8.70 -17.96
CA HIS A 168 19.82 -7.51 -18.70
C HIS A 168 18.94 -7.07 -19.88
N THR A 169 17.74 -7.62 -20.04
CA THR A 169 16.86 -7.25 -21.16
C THR A 169 16.43 -5.80 -21.12
N LEU A 170 16.06 -5.28 -19.94
CA LEU A 170 15.64 -3.87 -19.82
C LEU A 170 16.50 -3.12 -18.80
N ASN A 171 17.30 -2.18 -19.28
CA ASN A 171 18.18 -1.36 -18.49
C ASN A 171 17.68 0.08 -18.48
N VAL A 172 17.26 0.60 -17.33
CA VAL A 172 16.76 1.97 -17.22
C VAL A 172 17.62 2.77 -16.24
N LYS A 173 18.23 3.84 -16.76
CA LYS A 173 19.00 4.78 -15.96
C LYS A 173 18.14 5.99 -15.62
N PHE A 174 18.18 6.37 -14.35
CA PHE A 174 17.51 7.57 -13.84
C PHE A 174 18.50 8.55 -13.25
N LYS A 175 18.23 9.85 -13.39
CA LYS A 175 18.98 10.92 -12.77
C LYS A 175 18.04 11.83 -11.98
N GLY A 176 18.33 12.06 -10.71
CA GLY A 176 17.56 12.94 -9.84
C GLY A 176 17.10 12.27 -8.54
N SER A 177 16.04 12.80 -7.95
CA SER A 177 15.49 12.31 -6.68
C SER A 177 14.25 11.46 -6.95
N ALA A 178 14.33 10.15 -6.71
CA ALA A 178 13.21 9.26 -6.93
C ALA A 178 12.16 9.39 -5.80
N GLY A 179 10.89 9.40 -6.18
CA GLY A 179 9.78 9.41 -5.25
C GLY A 179 9.61 8.08 -4.50
N GLN A 180 8.63 8.04 -3.62
CA GLN A 180 8.33 6.89 -2.79
C GLN A 180 8.07 5.61 -3.62
N SER A 181 8.56 4.47 -3.13
CA SER A 181 8.36 3.14 -3.74
C SER A 181 9.04 2.98 -5.12
N PHE A 182 10.19 3.63 -5.34
CA PHE A 182 10.99 3.43 -6.54
C PHE A 182 11.40 1.96 -6.69
N GLY A 183 11.19 1.38 -7.87
CA GLY A 183 11.47 -0.04 -8.13
C GLY A 183 10.55 -1.01 -7.38
N ALA A 184 9.37 -0.57 -6.94
CA ALA A 184 8.42 -1.46 -6.29
C ALA A 184 7.98 -2.59 -7.22
N PHE A 185 7.97 -3.83 -6.68
CA PHE A 185 7.60 -5.07 -7.37
C PHE A 185 8.45 -5.41 -8.58
N LEU A 186 9.63 -4.81 -8.73
CA LEU A 186 10.46 -4.97 -9.91
C LEU A 186 10.74 -6.46 -10.20
N VAL A 187 10.46 -6.88 -11.43
CA VAL A 187 10.52 -8.27 -11.89
C VAL A 187 11.88 -8.64 -12.49
N PRO A 188 12.19 -9.95 -12.64
CA PRO A 188 13.45 -10.38 -13.28
C PRO A 188 13.68 -9.75 -14.64
N GLY A 189 14.95 -9.51 -14.99
CA GLY A 189 15.40 -8.96 -16.27
C GLY A 189 15.29 -7.45 -16.40
N VAL A 190 14.73 -6.76 -15.38
CA VAL A 190 14.68 -5.31 -15.31
C VAL A 190 15.74 -4.77 -14.36
N ASN A 191 16.61 -3.89 -14.86
CA ASN A 191 17.68 -3.23 -14.12
C ASN A 191 17.42 -1.74 -14.03
N PHE A 192 17.27 -1.21 -12.84
CA PHE A 192 17.17 0.22 -12.56
C PHE A 192 18.45 0.73 -11.97
N LYS A 193 19.01 1.79 -12.54
CA LYS A 193 20.16 2.50 -12.01
C LYS A 193 19.78 3.95 -11.75
N LEU A 194 19.81 4.37 -10.51
CA LEU A 194 19.53 5.74 -10.08
C LEU A 194 20.84 6.46 -9.74
N GLU A 195 21.15 7.52 -10.44
CA GLU A 195 22.16 8.51 -10.08
C GLU A 195 21.46 9.64 -9.33
N GLY A 196 21.51 9.59 -8.00
CA GLY A 196 20.77 10.50 -7.14
C GLY A 196 20.40 9.87 -5.80
N GLU A 197 19.19 10.16 -5.35
CA GLU A 197 18.67 9.68 -4.07
C GLU A 197 17.26 9.09 -4.25
N ALA A 198 16.82 8.28 -3.30
CA ALA A 198 15.51 7.67 -3.32
C ALA A 198 14.77 7.89 -2.00
N ASN A 199 13.45 7.98 -2.08
CA ASN A 199 12.57 8.12 -0.93
C ASN A 199 12.28 6.75 -0.29
N ASP A 200 11.34 6.69 0.65
CA ASP A 200 10.93 5.49 1.38
C ASP A 200 10.42 4.38 0.46
N TYR A 201 10.46 3.13 0.96
CA TYR A 201 9.95 1.93 0.31
C TYR A 201 10.60 1.58 -1.04
N LEU A 202 11.83 2.04 -1.30
CA LEU A 202 12.58 1.57 -2.48
C LEU A 202 12.61 0.04 -2.48
N GLY A 203 12.32 -0.57 -3.64
CA GLY A 203 12.34 -2.02 -3.81
C GLY A 203 11.27 -2.76 -3.02
N LYS A 204 10.19 -2.08 -2.58
CA LYS A 204 9.06 -2.75 -1.91
C LYS A 204 8.53 -3.90 -2.77
N GLY A 205 8.47 -5.11 -2.20
CA GLY A 205 8.00 -6.29 -2.92
C GLY A 205 8.87 -6.67 -4.12
N LEU A 206 10.14 -6.27 -4.17
CA LEU A 206 11.09 -6.68 -5.22
C LEU A 206 11.01 -8.19 -5.45
N SER A 207 10.86 -8.61 -6.70
CA SER A 207 10.57 -9.99 -7.06
C SER A 207 11.54 -10.57 -8.12
N GLY A 208 12.74 -10.02 -8.25
CA GLY A 208 13.80 -10.54 -9.12
C GLY A 208 14.54 -9.51 -9.97
N GLY A 209 14.13 -8.23 -9.94
CA GLY A 209 14.85 -7.15 -10.62
C GLY A 209 16.10 -6.71 -9.87
N ARG A 210 16.87 -5.84 -10.48
CA ARG A 210 18.07 -5.24 -9.89
C ARG A 210 17.89 -3.73 -9.74
N ILE A 211 18.28 -3.17 -8.60
CA ILE A 211 18.28 -1.73 -8.34
C ILE A 211 19.66 -1.32 -7.86
N ALA A 212 20.25 -0.30 -8.49
CA ALA A 212 21.48 0.34 -8.04
C ALA A 212 21.23 1.84 -7.79
N VAL A 213 21.59 2.34 -6.62
CA VAL A 213 21.52 3.77 -6.26
C VAL A 213 22.92 4.28 -5.99
N LEU A 214 23.30 5.35 -6.66
CA LEU A 214 24.61 5.95 -6.58
C LEU A 214 24.47 7.45 -6.34
N PRO A 215 25.33 8.07 -5.52
CA PRO A 215 25.38 9.52 -5.44
C PRO A 215 25.63 10.14 -6.81
N PRO A 216 25.17 11.38 -7.05
CA PRO A 216 25.53 12.10 -8.26
C PRO A 216 27.07 12.18 -8.42
N ILE A 217 27.57 11.96 -9.63
CA ILE A 217 29.03 11.89 -9.92
C ILE A 217 29.81 13.13 -9.41
N ARG A 218 29.12 14.27 -9.31
CA ARG A 218 29.72 15.52 -8.83
C ARG A 218 29.51 15.79 -7.35
N SER A 219 28.97 14.86 -6.59
CA SER A 219 28.78 15.02 -5.14
C SER A 219 30.15 14.96 -4.43
N ASN A 220 30.34 15.86 -3.47
CA ASN A 220 31.56 15.96 -2.68
C ASN A 220 31.45 15.31 -1.28
N PHE A 221 30.43 14.49 -1.05
CA PHE A 221 30.22 13.82 0.23
C PHE A 221 30.72 12.38 0.21
N GLU A 222 31.10 11.88 1.37
CA GLU A 222 31.46 10.48 1.59
C GLU A 222 30.17 9.64 1.69
N ALA A 223 30.05 8.64 0.82
CA ALA A 223 28.81 7.84 0.71
C ALA A 223 28.44 7.11 2.00
N ASP A 224 29.43 6.58 2.71
CA ASP A 224 29.26 5.86 3.98
C ASP A 224 28.78 6.74 5.16
N LYS A 225 28.84 8.07 4.99
CA LYS A 225 28.41 9.04 6.00
C LYS A 225 27.08 9.72 5.67
N ASN A 226 26.53 9.50 4.47
CA ASN A 226 25.36 10.19 4.00
C ASN A 226 24.21 9.22 3.64
N THR A 227 23.01 9.54 4.09
CA THR A 227 21.79 8.79 3.75
C THR A 227 21.29 9.22 2.38
N ILE A 228 21.21 8.28 1.43
CA ILE A 228 20.74 8.53 0.06
C ILE A 228 19.47 7.74 -0.30
N ALA A 229 18.97 6.93 0.63
CA ALA A 229 17.67 6.28 0.47
C ALA A 229 16.91 6.29 1.79
N GLY A 230 15.60 6.41 1.71
CA GLY A 230 14.72 6.60 2.87
C GLY A 230 14.55 5.35 3.74
N ASN A 231 13.37 5.25 4.36
CA ASN A 231 13.05 4.20 5.32
C ASN A 231 12.35 3.00 4.67
N THR A 232 12.35 1.87 5.38
CA THR A 232 11.54 0.68 5.05
C THR A 232 11.81 0.14 3.64
N LEU A 233 13.07 0.20 3.20
CA LEU A 233 13.49 -0.35 1.91
C LEU A 233 13.30 -1.86 1.91
N LEU A 234 13.04 -2.43 0.71
CA LEU A 234 12.89 -3.87 0.49
C LEU A 234 11.77 -4.52 1.32
N TYR A 235 10.79 -3.73 1.77
CA TYR A 235 9.66 -4.28 2.52
C TYR A 235 8.96 -5.40 1.74
N GLY A 236 9.01 -6.61 2.29
CA GLY A 236 8.38 -7.78 1.67
C GLY A 236 9.02 -8.22 0.35
N ALA A 237 10.27 -7.86 0.08
CA ALA A 237 11.01 -8.36 -1.07
C ALA A 237 11.22 -9.88 -0.99
N THR A 238 11.12 -10.57 -2.11
CA THR A 238 11.18 -12.04 -2.20
C THR A 238 12.39 -12.53 -2.98
N SER A 239 12.92 -11.73 -3.90
CA SER A 239 14.12 -12.02 -4.70
C SER A 239 14.61 -10.74 -5.39
N GLY A 240 15.79 -10.82 -6.03
CA GLY A 240 16.41 -9.69 -6.72
C GLY A 240 17.59 -9.12 -5.96
N GLU A 241 18.14 -8.02 -6.48
CA GLU A 241 19.37 -7.43 -5.97
C GLU A 241 19.26 -5.93 -5.80
N VAL A 242 19.79 -5.40 -4.69
CA VAL A 242 19.85 -3.96 -4.44
C VAL A 242 21.22 -3.54 -3.96
N TYR A 243 21.80 -2.54 -4.61
CA TYR A 243 23.09 -1.98 -4.29
C TYR A 243 22.97 -0.48 -4.06
N ILE A 244 23.28 -0.01 -2.87
CA ILE A 244 23.17 1.41 -2.52
C ILE A 244 24.54 1.92 -2.04
N ASN A 245 25.16 2.76 -2.83
CA ASN A 245 26.38 3.43 -2.44
C ASN A 245 26.08 4.63 -1.54
N GLY A 246 25.74 4.36 -0.31
CA GLY A 246 25.35 5.29 0.73
C GLY A 246 24.60 4.62 1.86
N ARG A 247 24.26 5.39 2.89
CA ARG A 247 23.47 4.92 4.01
C ARG A 247 21.98 4.91 3.62
N VAL A 248 21.23 4.07 4.32
CA VAL A 248 19.76 3.96 4.21
C VAL A 248 19.11 4.29 5.56
N GLY A 249 17.83 4.65 5.53
CA GLY A 249 17.07 4.94 6.72
C GLY A 249 16.73 3.71 7.56
N GLU A 250 15.77 3.87 8.45
CA GLU A 250 15.34 2.84 9.39
C GLU A 250 14.50 1.73 8.72
N ARG A 251 14.34 0.62 9.41
CA ARG A 251 13.53 -0.53 8.98
C ARG A 251 13.98 -1.12 7.64
N PHE A 252 15.27 -1.07 7.37
CA PHE A 252 15.85 -1.68 6.19
C PHE A 252 15.57 -3.19 6.16
N ALA A 253 15.16 -3.70 5.01
CA ALA A 253 14.90 -5.12 4.73
C ALA A 253 13.87 -5.81 5.65
N VAL A 254 12.95 -5.05 6.27
CA VAL A 254 11.85 -5.63 7.04
C VAL A 254 10.99 -6.53 6.15
N ARG A 255 10.79 -7.78 6.56
CA ARG A 255 10.10 -8.84 5.79
C ARG A 255 10.74 -9.14 4.44
N ASN A 256 12.02 -8.88 4.26
CA ASN A 256 12.77 -9.42 3.13
C ASN A 256 12.98 -10.93 3.34
N SER A 257 12.61 -11.73 2.36
CA SER A 257 12.70 -13.19 2.43
C SER A 257 13.66 -13.81 1.39
N GLY A 258 14.25 -13.01 0.50
CA GLY A 258 15.13 -13.58 -0.52
C GLY A 258 15.87 -12.59 -1.41
N ALA A 259 15.64 -11.29 -1.30
CA ALA A 259 16.43 -10.32 -2.03
C ALA A 259 17.80 -10.12 -1.37
N VAL A 260 18.84 -9.96 -2.17
CA VAL A 260 20.21 -9.64 -1.76
C VAL A 260 20.38 -8.12 -1.77
N ALA A 261 20.94 -7.57 -0.70
CA ALA A 261 21.16 -6.13 -0.62
C ALA A 261 22.52 -5.78 -0.03
N VAL A 262 23.15 -4.76 -0.59
CA VAL A 262 24.42 -4.19 -0.11
C VAL A 262 24.24 -2.68 0.07
N VAL A 263 24.51 -2.19 1.27
CA VAL A 263 24.44 -0.77 1.63
C VAL A 263 25.64 -0.37 2.47
N GLU A 264 26.03 0.90 2.48
CA GLU A 264 27.17 1.39 3.27
C GLU A 264 26.85 1.56 4.76
N GLY A 265 25.59 1.58 5.11
CA GLY A 265 25.13 1.64 6.51
C GLY A 265 23.63 1.81 6.62
N VAL A 266 23.11 1.45 7.78
CA VAL A 266 21.68 1.57 8.11
C VAL A 266 21.53 2.66 9.17
N GLY A 267 20.44 3.44 9.13
CA GLY A 267 20.07 4.38 10.18
C GLY A 267 19.96 3.68 11.55
N ASP A 268 20.01 4.45 12.64
CA ASP A 268 19.93 3.89 13.99
C ASP A 268 18.68 3.02 14.12
N PRO A 269 18.82 1.75 14.53
CA PRO A 269 17.67 0.94 14.81
C PRO A 269 17.02 1.48 16.08
N VAL A 270 15.99 2.32 15.91
CA VAL A 270 15.07 2.52 17.04
C VAL A 270 14.49 1.16 17.35
N SER A 271 14.79 0.65 18.51
CA SER A 271 14.58 -0.67 19.05
C SER A 271 13.18 -1.27 18.82
N TYR A 272 12.93 -1.75 17.62
CA TYR A 272 11.82 -2.67 17.34
C TYR A 272 12.30 -3.80 16.44
N THR A 273 13.38 -4.45 16.86
CA THR A 273 13.74 -5.77 16.34
C THR A 273 12.84 -6.79 17.01
N HIS A 274 11.93 -7.34 16.26
CA HIS A 274 11.25 -8.59 16.60
C HIS A 274 11.44 -9.57 15.46
#